data_fa0a51598219cab956f93284911ac4a4
#
_entry.id   fa0a51598219cab956f93284911ac4a4
#
_cell.length_a   1.000
_cell.length_b   1.000
_cell.length_c   1.000
_cell.angle_alpha   90.00
_cell.angle_beta   90.00
_cell.angle_gamma   90.00
#
_symmetry.space_group_name_H-M   'P 1'
#
loop_
_entity.id
_entity.type
_entity.pdbx_description
1 polymer ?
#
loop_
_entity_poly.entity_id
_entity_poly.type
_entity_poly.pdbx_seq_one_letter_code
_entity_poly.pdbx_strand_id
1 'polypeptide(L)'
;IGNSCVGAKVDGIRVPLWTRLKNGQSVEVITAAGQRPQATWIDIVTTGRAKSAIRRSLREEDRERFVKLGQELARVAFEHIGRKASDKALRIAAKTLGLPNETEVLARLGSAELTANEVIGAIYPELATQPEDVVDARHPVVGLTADQSYRRADCCQAVPGERIVGITYRGQGVIVHAIDCPALAEFEEQPSRWVDLRWHSGVHAPVHTVSLNLTIANDAGVLGRICSLIGQQKANISDLTFVDRKPDFYRLIVEVDLRDAEHLHMVLTALEAEGDVAQVERYRDLGRKP
;
A
#
# COMPACT_ATOMS: atom_id res chain seq x y z
N ILE A 1 12.85 20.41 16.01
CA ILE A 1 12.14 20.37 17.31
C ILE A 1 10.73 19.77 17.10
N GLY A 2 9.92 20.30 16.19
CA GLY A 2 8.53 19.85 16.02
C GLY A 2 8.40 18.38 15.68
N ASN A 3 9.23 17.83 14.79
CA ASN A 3 9.18 16.42 14.41
C ASN A 3 9.56 15.46 15.54
N SER A 4 10.37 15.90 16.50
CA SER A 4 10.81 15.10 17.65
C SER A 4 10.01 15.38 18.93
N CYS A 5 8.91 16.15 18.84
CA CYS A 5 8.10 16.52 19.97
C CYS A 5 7.31 15.31 20.50
N VAL A 6 7.38 15.04 21.79
CA VAL A 6 6.61 14.00 22.49
C VAL A 6 5.59 14.57 23.46
N GLY A 7 5.67 15.85 23.76
CA GLY A 7 4.77 16.55 24.69
C GLY A 7 5.22 17.97 24.95
N ALA A 8 4.49 18.67 25.79
CA ALA A 8 4.85 20.00 26.23
C ALA A 8 4.51 20.20 27.72
N LYS A 9 5.20 21.16 28.36
CA LYS A 9 4.72 21.74 29.62
C LYS A 9 4.27 23.17 29.34
N VAL A 10 3.10 23.50 29.81
CA VAL A 10 2.53 24.86 29.75
C VAL A 10 2.41 25.36 31.18
N ASP A 11 3.08 26.46 31.49
CA ASP A 11 3.17 27.03 32.85
C ASP A 11 3.62 25.99 33.89
N GLY A 12 4.56 25.11 33.51
CA GLY A 12 5.10 24.04 34.34
C GLY A 12 4.26 22.77 34.41
N ILE A 13 3.05 22.72 33.85
CA ILE A 13 2.15 21.56 33.84
C ILE A 13 2.29 20.82 32.53
N ARG A 14 2.47 19.49 32.58
CA ARG A 14 2.55 18.65 31.38
C ARG A 14 1.18 18.58 30.67
N VAL A 15 1.16 18.85 29.38
CA VAL A 15 -0.06 18.89 28.56
C VAL A 15 0.10 18.05 27.28
N PRO A 16 -1.01 17.52 26.72
CA PRO A 16 -1.01 16.82 25.45
C PRO A 16 -0.66 17.73 24.26
N LEU A 17 -0.21 17.14 23.14
CA LEU A 17 0.19 17.87 21.92
C LEU A 17 -0.94 18.67 21.26
N TRP A 18 -2.19 18.31 21.47
CA TRP A 18 -3.37 19.02 20.93
C TRP A 18 -3.85 20.17 21.81
N THR A 19 -3.13 20.49 22.89
CA THR A 19 -3.51 21.62 23.78
C THR A 19 -3.38 22.95 23.04
N ARG A 20 -4.46 23.73 23.06
CA ARG A 20 -4.45 25.09 22.50
C ARG A 20 -3.77 26.04 23.46
N LEU A 21 -2.74 26.72 22.96
CA LEU A 21 -1.98 27.70 23.72
C LEU A 21 -2.69 29.05 23.76
N LYS A 22 -2.50 29.80 24.84
CA LYS A 22 -3.01 31.17 25.01
C LYS A 22 -1.84 32.15 25.09
N ASN A 23 -2.11 33.41 24.79
CA ASN A 23 -1.10 34.46 24.91
C ASN A 23 -0.61 34.57 26.36
N GLY A 24 0.70 34.76 26.54
CA GLY A 24 1.32 34.94 27.84
C GLY A 24 1.72 33.64 28.55
N GLN A 25 1.38 32.48 28.03
CA GLN A 25 1.81 31.20 28.60
C GLN A 25 3.28 30.89 28.34
N SER A 26 3.96 30.31 29.33
CA SER A 26 5.30 29.74 29.16
C SER A 26 5.20 28.32 28.64
N VAL A 27 5.90 28.00 27.54
CA VAL A 27 5.83 26.67 26.91
C VAL A 27 7.23 26.05 26.83
N GLU A 28 7.39 24.88 27.45
CA GLU A 28 8.55 24.02 27.30
C GLU A 28 8.21 22.82 26.44
N VAL A 29 8.87 22.69 25.28
CA VAL A 29 8.65 21.56 24.36
C VAL A 29 9.52 20.38 24.78
N ILE A 30 8.92 19.22 25.02
CA ILE A 30 9.62 17.98 25.38
C ILE A 30 9.87 17.21 24.09
N THR A 31 11.14 16.90 23.81
CA THR A 31 11.56 16.14 22.63
C THR A 31 12.19 14.81 23.02
N ALA A 32 12.07 13.81 22.18
CA ALA A 32 12.77 12.53 22.33
C ALA A 32 13.57 12.20 21.07
N ALA A 33 14.77 11.67 21.25
CA ALA A 33 15.56 11.15 20.15
C ALA A 33 14.84 9.95 19.51
N GLY A 34 14.73 9.95 18.20
CA GLY A 34 14.03 8.89 17.45
C GLY A 34 12.51 9.07 17.31
N GLN A 35 11.90 10.04 18.01
CA GLN A 35 10.50 10.38 17.77
C GLN A 35 10.30 10.97 16.38
N ARG A 36 9.28 10.49 15.68
CA ARG A 36 8.85 10.99 14.36
C ARG A 36 7.38 11.38 14.39
N PRO A 37 6.93 12.29 13.51
CA PRO A 37 5.52 12.66 13.41
C PRO A 37 4.68 11.48 12.97
N GLN A 38 3.49 11.34 13.54
CA GLN A 38 2.49 10.38 13.10
C GLN A 38 1.56 11.03 12.04
N ALA A 39 0.99 10.21 11.15
CA ALA A 39 0.06 10.68 10.12
C ALA A 39 -1.14 11.46 10.72
N THR A 40 -1.66 11.00 11.85
CA THR A 40 -2.74 11.66 12.61
C THR A 40 -2.44 13.09 13.06
N TRP A 41 -1.14 13.48 13.09
CA TRP A 41 -0.78 14.86 13.44
C TRP A 41 -1.16 15.88 12.38
N ILE A 42 -1.37 15.44 11.14
CA ILE A 42 -1.81 16.32 10.04
C ILE A 42 -3.15 17.00 10.38
N ASP A 43 -4.03 16.30 11.09
CA ASP A 43 -5.35 16.79 11.47
C ASP A 43 -5.29 17.70 12.69
N ILE A 44 -4.28 17.53 13.55
CA ILE A 44 -4.09 18.32 14.76
C ILE A 44 -3.46 19.68 14.46
N VAL A 45 -2.48 19.72 13.53
CA VAL A 45 -1.74 20.94 13.21
C VAL A 45 -2.55 21.89 12.32
N THR A 46 -2.50 23.19 12.63
CA THR A 46 -3.26 24.21 11.92
C THR A 46 -2.49 24.87 10.79
N THR A 47 -1.15 24.96 10.88
CA THR A 47 -0.35 25.72 9.90
C THR A 47 0.07 24.87 8.71
N GLY A 48 0.00 25.45 7.49
CA GLY A 48 0.47 24.77 6.27
C GLY A 48 1.94 24.36 6.35
N ARG A 49 2.78 25.15 7.05
CA ARG A 49 4.20 24.80 7.27
C ARG A 49 4.36 23.52 8.09
N ALA A 50 3.59 23.36 9.18
CA ALA A 50 3.61 22.16 9.98
C ALA A 50 3.09 20.94 9.19
N LYS A 51 1.98 21.08 8.46
CA LYS A 51 1.45 20.02 7.59
C LYS A 51 2.48 19.58 6.53
N SER A 52 3.17 20.52 5.90
CA SER A 52 4.21 20.22 4.91
C SER A 52 5.42 19.52 5.54
N ALA A 53 5.84 19.91 6.75
CA ALA A 53 6.94 19.28 7.47
C ALA A 53 6.61 17.83 7.85
N ILE A 54 5.38 17.57 8.35
CA ILE A 54 4.91 16.22 8.68
C ILE A 54 4.87 15.34 7.44
N ARG A 55 4.23 15.80 6.34
CA ARG A 55 4.17 15.04 5.08
C ARG A 55 5.55 14.73 4.52
N ARG A 56 6.51 15.65 4.67
CA ARG A 56 7.89 15.40 4.25
C ARG A 56 8.53 14.31 5.11
N SER A 57 8.38 14.36 6.43
CA SER A 57 8.94 13.37 7.35
C SER A 57 8.36 11.97 7.09
N LEU A 58 7.05 11.86 6.86
CA LEU A 58 6.40 10.59 6.52
C LEU A 58 6.92 10.01 5.21
N ARG A 59 7.07 10.83 4.17
CA ARG A 59 7.65 10.38 2.87
C ARG A 59 9.11 9.94 3.00
N GLU A 60 9.89 10.59 3.84
CA GLU A 60 11.27 10.18 4.10
C GLU A 60 11.33 8.82 4.82
N GLU A 61 10.41 8.58 5.76
CA GLU A 61 10.29 7.30 6.47
C GLU A 61 9.86 6.15 5.53
N ASP A 62 8.84 6.38 4.71
CA ASP A 62 8.40 5.41 3.69
C ASP A 62 9.54 5.09 2.73
N ARG A 63 10.30 6.09 2.31
CA ARG A 63 11.46 5.89 1.43
C ARG A 63 12.56 5.07 2.10
N GLU A 64 12.88 5.33 3.37
CA GLU A 64 13.87 4.52 4.12
C GLU A 64 13.43 3.06 4.23
N ARG A 65 12.13 2.82 4.46
CA ARG A 65 11.54 1.48 4.49
C ARG A 65 11.66 0.77 3.14
N PHE A 66 11.32 1.47 2.05
CA PHE A 66 11.45 0.90 0.70
C PHE A 66 12.90 0.61 0.33
N VAL A 67 13.87 1.44 0.71
CA VAL A 67 15.29 1.16 0.48
C VAL A 67 15.72 -0.12 1.20
N LYS A 68 15.35 -0.31 2.46
CA LYS A 68 15.66 -1.54 3.21
C LYS A 68 15.03 -2.78 2.56
N LEU A 69 13.75 -2.69 2.20
CA LEU A 69 13.05 -3.78 1.52
C LEU A 69 13.72 -4.10 0.17
N GLY A 70 14.04 -3.08 -0.63
CA GLY A 70 14.73 -3.24 -1.90
C GLY A 70 16.12 -3.86 -1.75
N GLN A 71 16.86 -3.56 -0.67
CA GLN A 71 18.13 -4.21 -0.38
C GLN A 71 17.97 -5.73 -0.19
N GLU A 72 16.95 -6.14 0.57
CA GLU A 72 16.69 -7.56 0.81
C GLU A 72 16.19 -8.27 -0.46
N LEU A 73 15.30 -7.65 -1.23
CA LEU A 73 14.84 -8.19 -2.51
C LEU A 73 16.01 -8.33 -3.49
N ALA A 74 16.87 -7.31 -3.61
CA ALA A 74 18.07 -7.39 -4.44
C ALA A 74 19.00 -8.51 -3.96
N ARG A 75 19.25 -8.63 -2.65
CA ARG A 75 20.11 -9.68 -2.09
C ARG A 75 19.61 -11.07 -2.49
N VAL A 76 18.33 -11.36 -2.25
CA VAL A 76 17.73 -12.66 -2.58
C VAL A 76 17.79 -12.94 -4.08
N ALA A 77 17.40 -11.96 -4.92
CA ALA A 77 17.36 -12.13 -6.36
C ALA A 77 18.77 -12.37 -6.95
N PHE A 78 19.78 -11.64 -6.47
CA PHE A 78 21.16 -11.83 -6.94
C PHE A 78 21.77 -13.16 -6.43
N GLU A 79 21.42 -13.62 -5.23
CA GLU A 79 21.81 -14.94 -4.73
C GLU A 79 21.27 -16.07 -5.61
N HIS A 80 20.02 -15.96 -6.10
CA HIS A 80 19.43 -16.95 -7.01
C HIS A 80 20.22 -17.12 -8.32
N ILE A 81 20.86 -16.07 -8.80
CA ILE A 81 21.72 -16.13 -10.00
C ILE A 81 23.20 -16.36 -9.67
N GLY A 82 23.54 -16.71 -8.41
CA GLY A 82 24.90 -16.95 -7.96
C GLY A 82 25.79 -15.71 -7.93
N ARG A 83 25.20 -14.51 -7.79
CA ARG A 83 25.89 -13.21 -7.74
C ARG A 83 25.62 -12.50 -6.42
N LYS A 84 26.29 -11.35 -6.21
CA LYS A 84 26.05 -10.49 -5.05
C LYS A 84 25.51 -9.14 -5.49
N ALA A 85 24.48 -8.64 -4.82
CA ALA A 85 23.96 -7.29 -4.99
C ALA A 85 24.96 -6.29 -4.39
N SER A 86 26.08 -6.02 -5.09
CA SER A 86 27.08 -5.05 -4.63
C SER A 86 26.69 -3.63 -5.05
N ASP A 87 27.17 -2.63 -4.30
CA ASP A 87 26.98 -1.21 -4.65
C ASP A 87 27.46 -0.89 -6.07
N LYS A 88 28.54 -1.55 -6.52
CA LYS A 88 29.05 -1.40 -7.88
C LYS A 88 28.04 -1.93 -8.91
N ALA A 89 27.42 -3.06 -8.67
CA ALA A 89 26.39 -3.64 -9.54
C ALA A 89 25.15 -2.72 -9.59
N LEU A 90 24.68 -2.28 -8.43
CA LEU A 90 23.51 -1.37 -8.33
C LEU A 90 23.77 -0.02 -9.00
N ARG A 91 25.00 0.53 -8.97
CA ARG A 91 25.37 1.74 -9.74
C ARG A 91 25.31 1.51 -11.25
N ILE A 92 25.70 0.34 -11.72
CA ILE A 92 25.56 -0.02 -13.15
C ILE A 92 24.08 -0.06 -13.51
N ALA A 93 23.24 -0.72 -12.70
CA ALA A 93 21.79 -0.74 -12.89
C ALA A 93 21.20 0.68 -12.92
N ALA A 94 21.57 1.53 -11.97
CA ALA A 94 21.12 2.91 -11.92
C ALA A 94 21.44 3.65 -13.22
N LYS A 95 22.67 3.51 -13.71
CA LYS A 95 23.09 4.17 -14.96
C LYS A 95 22.31 3.64 -16.18
N THR A 96 22.13 2.33 -16.28
CA THR A 96 21.39 1.69 -17.39
C THR A 96 19.92 2.06 -17.38
N LEU A 97 19.30 2.12 -16.19
CA LEU A 97 17.90 2.46 -16.01
C LEU A 97 17.62 3.99 -15.97
N GLY A 98 18.66 4.82 -16.15
CA GLY A 98 18.52 6.28 -16.12
C GLY A 98 18.15 6.85 -14.74
N LEU A 99 18.54 6.16 -13.65
CA LEU A 99 18.27 6.57 -12.29
C LEU A 99 19.45 7.33 -11.68
N PRO A 100 19.20 8.25 -10.72
CA PRO A 100 20.25 9.13 -10.20
C PRO A 100 21.32 8.40 -9.39
N ASN A 101 20.97 7.32 -8.69
CA ASN A 101 21.91 6.57 -7.84
C ASN A 101 21.37 5.17 -7.48
N GLU A 102 22.22 4.34 -6.82
CA GLU A 102 21.88 3.00 -6.33
C GLU A 102 20.76 2.98 -5.30
N THR A 103 20.68 4.01 -4.47
CA THR A 103 19.62 4.13 -3.44
C THR A 103 18.24 4.28 -4.09
N GLU A 104 18.17 4.96 -5.22
CA GLU A 104 16.92 5.09 -5.99
C GLU A 104 16.50 3.78 -6.65
N VAL A 105 17.47 2.97 -7.12
CA VAL A 105 17.19 1.60 -7.61
C VAL A 105 16.56 0.78 -6.50
N LEU A 106 17.14 0.80 -5.30
CA LEU A 106 16.64 0.07 -4.15
C LEU A 106 15.27 0.58 -3.69
N ALA A 107 15.08 1.90 -3.65
CA ALA A 107 13.79 2.48 -3.28
C ALA A 107 12.69 2.04 -4.24
N ARG A 108 12.95 2.07 -5.55
CA ARG A 108 11.99 1.64 -6.58
C ARG A 108 11.77 0.13 -6.60
N LEU A 109 12.80 -0.65 -6.31
CA LEU A 109 12.66 -2.10 -6.14
C LEU A 109 11.78 -2.41 -4.93
N GLY A 110 12.03 -1.76 -3.80
CA GLY A 110 11.23 -1.94 -2.58
C GLY A 110 9.80 -1.38 -2.68
N SER A 111 9.56 -0.37 -3.51
CA SER A 111 8.21 0.12 -3.82
C SER A 111 7.53 -0.64 -4.95
N ALA A 112 8.17 -1.71 -5.47
CA ALA A 112 7.74 -2.47 -6.64
C ALA A 112 7.53 -1.62 -7.93
N GLU A 113 8.22 -0.48 -8.04
CA GLU A 113 8.32 0.29 -9.29
C GLU A 113 9.28 -0.34 -10.28
N LEU A 114 10.24 -1.12 -9.78
CA LEU A 114 11.14 -1.97 -10.55
C LEU A 114 11.03 -3.39 -10.03
N THR A 115 11.20 -4.35 -10.93
CA THR A 115 11.35 -5.77 -10.58
C THR A 115 12.82 -6.13 -10.42
N ALA A 116 13.10 -7.18 -9.65
CA ALA A 116 14.45 -7.71 -9.52
C ALA A 116 15.03 -8.16 -10.87
N ASN A 117 14.20 -8.72 -11.75
CA ASN A 117 14.60 -9.12 -13.10
C ASN A 117 15.02 -7.93 -13.98
N GLU A 118 14.32 -6.80 -13.89
CA GLU A 118 14.71 -5.57 -14.60
C GLU A 118 16.06 -5.04 -14.09
N VAL A 119 16.29 -5.09 -12.78
CA VAL A 119 17.57 -4.69 -12.17
C VAL A 119 18.69 -5.64 -12.60
N ILE A 120 18.44 -6.95 -12.58
CA ILE A 120 19.42 -7.97 -13.04
C ILE A 120 19.69 -7.81 -14.53
N GLY A 121 18.66 -7.66 -15.36
CA GLY A 121 18.76 -7.47 -16.80
C GLY A 121 19.52 -6.20 -17.21
N ALA A 122 19.40 -5.15 -16.41
CA ALA A 122 20.16 -3.92 -16.61
C ALA A 122 21.67 -4.09 -16.39
N ILE A 123 22.09 -5.11 -15.62
CA ILE A 123 23.48 -5.39 -15.28
C ILE A 123 24.02 -6.57 -16.10
N TYR A 124 23.22 -7.61 -16.25
CA TYR A 124 23.53 -8.87 -16.89
C TYR A 124 22.45 -9.22 -17.92
N PRO A 125 22.49 -8.62 -19.12
CA PRO A 125 21.48 -8.86 -20.15
C PRO A 125 21.32 -10.34 -20.54
N GLU A 126 22.42 -11.10 -20.41
CA GLU A 126 22.45 -12.53 -20.69
C GLU A 126 21.78 -13.40 -19.61
N LEU A 127 21.61 -12.86 -18.41
CA LEU A 127 20.94 -13.52 -17.29
C LEU A 127 19.53 -12.95 -17.06
N ALA A 128 19.14 -11.93 -17.80
CA ALA A 128 17.77 -11.51 -17.86
C ALA A 128 16.98 -12.70 -18.43
N THR A 129 16.53 -13.57 -17.55
CA THR A 129 15.47 -14.48 -17.90
C THR A 129 14.34 -13.60 -18.38
N GLN A 130 14.11 -13.56 -19.71
CA GLN A 130 12.77 -13.22 -20.16
C GLN A 130 11.92 -14.19 -19.34
N PRO A 131 11.01 -13.71 -18.50
CA PRO A 131 10.04 -14.61 -17.96
C PRO A 131 9.50 -15.29 -19.21
N GLU A 132 9.75 -16.58 -19.38
CA GLU A 132 8.89 -17.37 -20.24
C GLU A 132 7.55 -17.12 -19.64
N ASP A 133 6.84 -16.17 -20.25
CA ASP A 133 5.43 -15.93 -19.99
C ASP A 133 4.72 -17.22 -20.44
N VAL A 134 4.85 -18.27 -19.62
CA VAL A 134 3.90 -19.36 -19.62
C VAL A 134 2.63 -18.72 -19.07
N VAL A 135 2.02 -17.93 -19.95
CA VAL A 135 0.75 -17.27 -19.72
C VAL A 135 -0.30 -18.35 -19.76
N ASP A 136 -0.44 -19.06 -18.68
CA ASP A 136 -1.71 -19.71 -18.42
C ASP A 136 -2.72 -18.59 -18.16
N ALA A 137 -3.71 -18.45 -19.05
CA ALA A 137 -4.81 -17.48 -18.89
C ALA A 137 -5.50 -17.60 -17.50
N ARG A 138 -5.22 -18.66 -16.78
CA ARG A 138 -5.66 -18.91 -15.39
C ARG A 138 -4.79 -18.25 -14.32
N HIS A 139 -3.57 -17.79 -14.67
CA HIS A 139 -2.60 -17.23 -13.71
C HIS A 139 -2.10 -15.86 -14.17
N PRO A 140 -2.84 -14.77 -13.87
CA PRO A 140 -2.47 -13.43 -14.32
C PRO A 140 -1.29 -12.82 -13.52
N VAL A 141 -0.55 -13.62 -12.75
CA VAL A 141 0.59 -13.18 -11.93
C VAL A 141 1.89 -13.79 -12.45
N VAL A 142 2.86 -12.93 -12.72
CA VAL A 142 4.22 -13.28 -13.19
C VAL A 142 5.20 -13.19 -12.03
N GLY A 143 6.22 -14.07 -12.02
CA GLY A 143 7.23 -14.15 -10.96
C GLY A 143 7.09 -15.40 -10.09
N LEU A 144 6.10 -16.25 -10.37
CA LEU A 144 5.93 -17.55 -9.72
C LEU A 144 6.71 -18.64 -10.48
N THR A 145 7.20 -19.64 -9.77
CA THR A 145 7.71 -20.87 -10.37
C THR A 145 6.56 -21.82 -10.73
N ALA A 146 6.77 -22.70 -11.71
CA ALA A 146 5.71 -23.58 -12.25
C ALA A 146 5.02 -24.49 -11.20
N ASP A 147 5.68 -24.73 -10.08
CA ASP A 147 5.20 -25.53 -8.95
C ASP A 147 4.53 -24.72 -7.83
N GLN A 148 4.56 -23.39 -7.93
CA GLN A 148 3.97 -22.51 -6.93
C GLN A 148 2.51 -22.19 -7.23
N SER A 149 1.63 -22.54 -6.30
CA SER A 149 0.26 -22.04 -6.28
C SER A 149 0.21 -20.68 -5.60
N TYR A 150 -0.71 -19.80 -6.04
CA TYR A 150 -0.92 -18.53 -5.36
C TYR A 150 -2.41 -18.29 -5.09
N ARG A 151 -2.67 -17.43 -4.12
CA ARG A 151 -3.97 -16.83 -3.88
C ARG A 151 -3.85 -15.37 -3.49
N ARG A 152 -4.87 -14.57 -3.73
CA ARG A 152 -4.91 -13.17 -3.26
C ARG A 152 -5.14 -13.15 -1.75
N ALA A 153 -4.50 -12.20 -1.07
CA ALA A 153 -4.71 -11.98 0.35
C ALA A 153 -6.10 -11.38 0.61
N ASP A 154 -6.83 -11.93 1.56
CA ASP A 154 -8.15 -11.43 1.94
C ASP A 154 -8.07 -10.03 2.57
N CYS A 155 -6.95 -9.71 3.23
CA CYS A 155 -6.74 -8.44 3.92
C CYS A 155 -6.63 -7.21 2.98
N CYS A 156 -6.22 -7.39 1.73
CA CYS A 156 -6.08 -6.28 0.77
C CYS A 156 -6.73 -6.55 -0.58
N GLN A 157 -7.04 -7.82 -0.91
CA GLN A 157 -7.76 -8.23 -2.12
C GLN A 157 -7.17 -7.60 -3.41
N ALA A 158 -5.83 -7.57 -3.56
CA ALA A 158 -5.13 -6.89 -4.64
C ALA A 158 -5.74 -7.19 -6.03
N VAL A 159 -5.88 -6.16 -6.87
CA VAL A 159 -6.46 -6.26 -8.21
C VAL A 159 -5.43 -5.96 -9.29
N PRO A 160 -5.61 -6.44 -10.54
CA PRO A 160 -4.73 -6.11 -11.65
C PRO A 160 -4.51 -4.60 -11.80
N GLY A 161 -3.26 -4.21 -12.11
CA GLY A 161 -2.85 -2.80 -12.18
C GLY A 161 -2.32 -2.23 -10.86
N GLU A 162 -2.56 -2.89 -9.71
CA GLU A 162 -1.88 -2.54 -8.47
C GLU A 162 -0.47 -3.14 -8.43
N ARG A 163 0.40 -2.52 -7.66
CA ARG A 163 1.71 -3.10 -7.35
C ARG A 163 1.54 -4.19 -6.32
N ILE A 164 2.10 -5.36 -6.59
CA ILE A 164 1.92 -6.55 -5.75
C ILE A 164 3.25 -7.15 -5.33
N VAL A 165 3.19 -7.91 -4.24
CA VAL A 165 4.26 -8.73 -3.71
C VAL A 165 3.68 -10.03 -3.19
N GLY A 166 4.45 -11.11 -3.27
CA GLY A 166 4.08 -12.41 -2.71
C GLY A 166 4.74 -12.66 -1.36
N ILE A 167 4.01 -13.30 -0.46
CA ILE A 167 4.58 -13.87 0.76
C ILE A 167 4.40 -15.38 0.74
N THR A 168 5.50 -16.12 0.88
CA THR A 168 5.45 -17.58 0.92
C THR A 168 4.97 -18.08 2.27
N TYR A 169 3.93 -18.91 2.26
CA TYR A 169 3.42 -19.61 3.44
C TYR A 169 3.62 -21.12 3.30
N ARG A 170 4.15 -21.74 4.34
CA ARG A 170 4.35 -23.20 4.34
C ARG A 170 3.01 -23.93 4.18
N GLY A 171 2.92 -24.76 3.15
CA GLY A 171 1.72 -25.56 2.84
C GLY A 171 0.56 -24.81 2.18
N GLN A 172 0.68 -23.49 1.94
CA GLN A 172 -0.37 -22.68 1.31
C GLN A 172 0.07 -22.00 0.00
N GLY A 173 1.36 -22.14 -0.38
CA GLY A 173 1.90 -21.47 -1.54
C GLY A 173 2.21 -19.99 -1.29
N VAL A 174 2.02 -19.16 -2.30
CA VAL A 174 2.30 -17.72 -2.27
C VAL A 174 1.00 -16.94 -2.09
N ILE A 175 0.95 -16.08 -1.09
CA ILE A 175 -0.17 -15.16 -0.89
C ILE A 175 0.21 -13.80 -1.45
N VAL A 176 -0.59 -13.29 -2.38
CA VAL A 176 -0.35 -12.05 -3.10
C VAL A 176 -0.99 -10.89 -2.35
N HIS A 177 -0.18 -9.93 -1.95
CA HIS A 177 -0.58 -8.70 -1.30
C HIS A 177 -0.36 -7.49 -2.21
N ALA A 178 -1.19 -6.45 -2.05
CA ALA A 178 -0.84 -5.11 -2.53
C ALA A 178 0.38 -4.61 -1.73
N ILE A 179 1.30 -3.89 -2.38
CA ILE A 179 2.56 -3.44 -1.75
C ILE A 179 2.35 -2.50 -0.55
N ASP A 180 1.23 -1.81 -0.51
CA ASP A 180 0.82 -0.91 0.57
C ASP A 180 0.04 -1.60 1.69
N CYS A 181 -0.09 -2.93 1.65
CA CYS A 181 -0.87 -3.67 2.63
C CYS A 181 -0.21 -3.63 4.02
N PRO A 182 -0.92 -3.14 5.07
CA PRO A 182 -0.37 -3.08 6.43
C PRO A 182 0.04 -4.44 7.01
N ALA A 183 -0.59 -5.54 6.55
CA ALA A 183 -0.23 -6.90 7.00
C ALA A 183 1.21 -7.29 6.62
N LEU A 184 1.83 -6.62 5.66
CA LEU A 184 3.21 -6.87 5.27
C LEU A 184 4.23 -6.49 6.34
N ALA A 185 3.87 -5.62 7.29
CA ALA A 185 4.74 -5.25 8.40
C ALA A 185 5.18 -6.45 9.26
N GLU A 186 4.36 -7.49 9.36
CA GLU A 186 4.70 -8.73 10.09
C GLU A 186 5.86 -9.52 9.43
N PHE A 187 6.16 -9.25 8.16
CA PHE A 187 7.14 -9.99 7.36
C PHE A 187 8.41 -9.19 7.07
N GLU A 188 8.53 -7.94 7.53
CA GLU A 188 9.71 -7.09 7.29
C GLU A 188 11.01 -7.73 7.79
N GLU A 189 10.95 -8.52 8.87
CA GLU A 189 12.10 -9.25 9.42
C GLU A 189 12.32 -10.64 8.78
N GLN A 190 11.50 -11.03 7.80
CA GLN A 190 11.52 -12.34 7.15
C GLN A 190 11.70 -12.25 5.62
N PRO A 191 12.80 -11.67 5.13
CA PRO A 191 12.99 -11.37 3.70
C PRO A 191 12.96 -12.61 2.80
N SER A 192 13.37 -13.78 3.33
CA SER A 192 13.35 -15.05 2.58
C SER A 192 11.96 -15.54 2.19
N ARG A 193 10.90 -14.94 2.74
CA ARG A 193 9.51 -15.28 2.41
C ARG A 193 8.93 -14.40 1.31
N TRP A 194 9.61 -13.33 0.96
CA TRP A 194 9.14 -12.37 -0.04
C TRP A 194 9.40 -12.91 -1.45
N VAL A 195 8.41 -12.73 -2.32
CA VAL A 195 8.48 -13.10 -3.74
C VAL A 195 8.12 -11.87 -4.55
N ASP A 196 9.01 -11.48 -5.45
CA ASP A 196 8.77 -10.37 -6.37
C ASP A 196 7.75 -10.79 -7.43
N LEU A 197 6.60 -10.12 -7.46
CA LEU A 197 5.48 -10.45 -8.33
C LEU A 197 4.99 -9.23 -9.08
N ARG A 198 4.49 -9.46 -10.28
CA ARG A 198 3.77 -8.44 -11.05
C ARG A 198 2.53 -9.04 -11.72
N TRP A 199 1.55 -8.19 -12.04
CA TRP A 199 0.46 -8.58 -12.89
C TRP A 199 0.94 -8.71 -14.34
N HIS A 200 0.42 -9.73 -15.03
CA HIS A 200 0.65 -9.87 -16.47
C HIS A 200 -0.14 -8.79 -17.20
N SER A 201 0.52 -8.06 -18.10
CA SER A 201 -0.14 -7.10 -18.98
C SER A 201 -0.68 -7.81 -20.21
N GLY A 202 -2.00 -7.74 -20.45
CA GLY A 202 -2.62 -8.22 -21.67
C GLY A 202 -3.57 -9.41 -21.55
N VAL A 203 -3.75 -9.96 -20.37
CA VAL A 203 -4.82 -10.94 -20.11
C VAL A 203 -6.11 -10.18 -19.77
N HIS A 204 -7.23 -10.55 -20.42
CA HIS A 204 -8.54 -10.18 -19.90
C HIS A 204 -8.69 -10.86 -18.54
N ALA A 205 -8.32 -10.11 -17.50
CA ALA A 205 -8.36 -10.62 -16.13
C ALA A 205 -9.81 -10.99 -15.79
N PRO A 206 -10.00 -12.12 -15.12
CA PRO A 206 -11.30 -12.41 -14.52
C PRO A 206 -11.67 -11.25 -13.59
N VAL A 207 -12.98 -11.05 -13.45
CA VAL A 207 -13.51 -10.06 -12.51
C VAL A 207 -13.02 -10.37 -11.11
N HIS A 208 -12.58 -9.35 -10.39
CA HIS A 208 -12.06 -9.48 -9.04
C HIS A 208 -12.97 -8.79 -8.06
N THR A 209 -13.44 -9.52 -7.05
CA THR A 209 -14.24 -8.97 -5.97
C THR A 209 -13.35 -8.19 -4.99
N VAL A 210 -13.80 -6.98 -4.63
CA VAL A 210 -13.17 -6.10 -3.64
C VAL A 210 -14.23 -5.62 -2.67
N SER A 211 -13.93 -5.65 -1.38
CA SER A 211 -14.82 -5.15 -0.33
C SER A 211 -14.56 -3.68 -0.06
N LEU A 212 -15.62 -2.88 -0.07
CA LEU A 212 -15.60 -1.44 0.24
C LEU A 212 -16.34 -1.21 1.55
N ASN A 213 -15.77 -0.41 2.44
CA ASN A 213 -16.42 0.07 3.66
C ASN A 213 -17.04 1.44 3.38
N LEU A 214 -18.36 1.52 3.45
CA LEU A 214 -19.12 2.73 3.21
C LEU A 214 -19.82 3.20 4.47
N THR A 215 -19.78 4.50 4.72
CA THR A 215 -20.66 5.18 5.67
C THR A 215 -21.58 6.10 4.88
N ILE A 216 -22.88 5.83 4.89
CA ILE A 216 -23.89 6.57 4.11
C ILE A 216 -24.97 7.14 5.01
N ALA A 217 -25.62 8.22 4.57
CA ALA A 217 -26.77 8.79 5.28
C ALA A 217 -27.93 7.78 5.33
N ASN A 218 -28.64 7.75 6.46
CA ASN A 218 -29.83 6.91 6.65
C ASN A 218 -31.09 7.65 6.20
N ASP A 219 -31.18 7.94 4.91
CA ASP A 219 -32.33 8.58 4.31
C ASP A 219 -32.98 7.72 3.23
N ALA A 220 -34.26 7.97 2.96
CA ALA A 220 -35.00 7.22 1.96
C ALA A 220 -34.37 7.37 0.56
N GLY A 221 -34.07 6.22 -0.09
CA GLY A 221 -33.54 6.17 -1.44
C GLY A 221 -32.01 6.28 -1.54
N VAL A 222 -31.28 6.63 -0.46
CA VAL A 222 -29.79 6.73 -0.48
C VAL A 222 -29.15 5.44 -0.95
N LEU A 223 -29.51 4.30 -0.36
CA LEU A 223 -28.96 3.01 -0.75
C LEU A 223 -29.21 2.71 -2.24
N GLY A 224 -30.41 3.04 -2.74
CA GLY A 224 -30.74 2.86 -4.15
C GLY A 224 -29.88 3.71 -5.08
N ARG A 225 -29.57 4.97 -4.69
CA ARG A 225 -28.67 5.83 -5.46
C ARG A 225 -27.24 5.26 -5.47
N ILE A 226 -26.74 4.83 -4.31
CA ILE A 226 -25.40 4.21 -4.20
C ILE A 226 -25.28 2.98 -5.08
N CYS A 227 -26.27 2.05 -5.02
CA CYS A 227 -26.27 0.86 -5.87
C CYS A 227 -26.33 1.22 -7.39
N SER A 228 -27.14 2.23 -7.74
CA SER A 228 -27.24 2.71 -9.11
C SER A 228 -25.93 3.34 -9.59
N LEU A 229 -25.25 4.09 -8.73
CA LEU A 229 -23.96 4.74 -9.01
C LEU A 229 -22.88 3.69 -9.31
N ILE A 230 -22.78 2.65 -8.48
CA ILE A 230 -21.86 1.52 -8.69
C ILE A 230 -22.14 0.85 -10.04
N GLY A 231 -23.43 0.58 -10.34
CA GLY A 231 -23.83 0.00 -11.62
C GLY A 231 -23.51 0.88 -12.84
N GLN A 232 -23.61 2.22 -12.71
CA GLN A 232 -23.22 3.17 -13.76
C GLN A 232 -21.73 3.09 -14.09
N GLN A 233 -20.89 2.77 -13.10
CA GLN A 233 -19.47 2.52 -13.29
C GLN A 233 -19.20 1.12 -13.90
N LYS A 234 -20.24 0.36 -14.24
CA LYS A 234 -20.15 -1.03 -14.78
C LYS A 234 -19.54 -2.03 -13.78
N ALA A 235 -19.61 -1.73 -12.50
CA ALA A 235 -19.28 -2.65 -11.41
C ALA A 235 -20.55 -3.39 -10.97
N ASN A 236 -20.42 -4.69 -10.68
CA ASN A 236 -21.49 -5.49 -10.13
C ASN A 236 -21.36 -5.53 -8.61
N ILE A 237 -22.46 -5.51 -7.88
CA ILE A 237 -22.48 -5.74 -6.43
C ILE A 237 -22.73 -7.23 -6.22
N SER A 238 -21.75 -7.93 -5.62
CA SER A 238 -21.84 -9.35 -5.31
C SER A 238 -22.40 -9.62 -3.93
N ASP A 239 -22.12 -8.74 -2.95
CA ASP A 239 -22.70 -8.80 -1.61
C ASP A 239 -22.83 -7.42 -0.99
N LEU A 240 -23.76 -7.29 -0.02
CA LEU A 240 -23.96 -6.07 0.75
C LEU A 240 -24.35 -6.44 2.20
N THR A 241 -23.47 -6.11 3.13
CA THR A 241 -23.64 -6.41 4.54
C THR A 241 -23.67 -5.15 5.38
N PHE A 242 -24.73 -4.95 6.19
CA PHE A 242 -24.79 -3.89 7.18
C PHE A 242 -23.96 -4.23 8.41
N VAL A 243 -22.93 -3.42 8.68
CA VAL A 243 -22.07 -3.57 9.86
C VAL A 243 -22.64 -2.83 11.06
N ASP A 244 -23.19 -1.62 10.84
CA ASP A 244 -23.74 -0.77 11.89
C ASP A 244 -24.95 0.00 11.35
N ARG A 245 -25.99 0.15 12.16
CA ARG A 245 -27.23 0.85 11.80
C ARG A 245 -27.55 1.89 12.88
N LYS A 246 -27.19 3.13 12.60
CA LYS A 246 -27.52 4.28 13.47
C LYS A 246 -28.68 5.09 12.89
N PRO A 247 -29.33 5.92 13.71
CA PRO A 247 -30.44 6.76 13.23
C PRO A 247 -30.04 7.63 12.03
N ASP A 248 -28.84 8.21 12.05
CA ASP A 248 -28.40 9.18 11.06
C ASP A 248 -27.55 8.55 9.94
N PHE A 249 -26.85 7.44 10.21
CA PHE A 249 -25.92 6.82 9.27
C PHE A 249 -25.96 5.30 9.34
N TYR A 250 -25.79 4.68 8.17
CA TYR A 250 -25.47 3.25 8.04
C TYR A 250 -24.01 3.07 7.67
N ARG A 251 -23.37 2.10 8.33
CA ARG A 251 -22.08 1.58 7.89
C ARG A 251 -22.28 0.18 7.30
N LEU A 252 -21.80 0.00 6.07
CA LEU A 252 -21.97 -1.23 5.33
C LEU A 252 -20.68 -1.64 4.62
N ILE A 253 -20.52 -2.92 4.43
CA ILE A 253 -19.50 -3.48 3.54
C ILE A 253 -20.21 -3.88 2.26
N VAL A 254 -19.72 -3.39 1.14
CA VAL A 254 -20.20 -3.72 -0.20
C VAL A 254 -19.11 -4.46 -0.94
N GLU A 255 -19.38 -5.66 -1.39
CA GLU A 255 -18.49 -6.40 -2.27
C GLU A 255 -18.82 -6.05 -3.72
N VAL A 256 -17.82 -5.55 -4.41
CA VAL A 256 -17.95 -5.12 -5.80
C VAL A 256 -17.00 -5.89 -6.71
N ASP A 257 -17.53 -6.29 -7.86
CA ASP A 257 -16.76 -6.99 -8.88
C ASP A 257 -16.12 -5.96 -9.83
N LEU A 258 -14.80 -5.95 -9.86
CA LEU A 258 -13.97 -4.98 -10.56
C LEU A 258 -13.00 -5.67 -11.53
N ARG A 259 -12.60 -4.97 -12.58
CA ARG A 259 -11.65 -5.48 -13.58
C ARG A 259 -10.19 -5.24 -13.15
N ASP A 260 -9.90 -4.05 -12.66
CA ASP A 260 -8.55 -3.56 -12.40
C ASP A 260 -8.54 -2.37 -11.42
N ALA A 261 -7.36 -1.86 -11.11
CA ALA A 261 -7.15 -0.74 -10.21
C ALA A 261 -7.75 0.58 -10.75
N GLU A 262 -7.77 0.79 -12.06
CA GLU A 262 -8.39 1.97 -12.66
C GLU A 262 -9.90 1.94 -12.47
N HIS A 263 -10.52 0.77 -12.68
CA HIS A 263 -11.94 0.57 -12.43
C HIS A 263 -12.30 0.77 -10.94
N LEU A 264 -11.47 0.26 -10.02
CA LEU A 264 -11.62 0.52 -8.58
C LEU A 264 -11.56 2.02 -8.28
N HIS A 265 -10.59 2.73 -8.85
CA HIS A 265 -10.46 4.18 -8.65
C HIS A 265 -11.67 4.95 -9.17
N MET A 266 -12.21 4.59 -10.33
CA MET A 266 -13.44 5.20 -10.85
C MET A 266 -14.63 5.00 -9.91
N VAL A 267 -14.83 3.80 -9.37
CA VAL A 267 -15.90 3.51 -8.42
C VAL A 267 -15.73 4.31 -7.13
N LEU A 268 -14.53 4.34 -6.55
CA LEU A 268 -14.25 5.11 -5.33
C LEU A 268 -14.49 6.60 -5.54
N THR A 269 -13.96 7.18 -6.63
CA THR A 269 -14.14 8.61 -6.95
C THR A 269 -15.63 8.97 -7.14
N ALA A 270 -16.39 8.10 -7.81
CA ALA A 270 -17.82 8.33 -8.00
C ALA A 270 -18.59 8.28 -6.66
N LEU A 271 -18.23 7.36 -5.77
CA LEU A 271 -18.82 7.27 -4.44
C LEU A 271 -18.43 8.45 -3.53
N GLU A 272 -17.17 8.90 -3.58
CA GLU A 272 -16.70 10.07 -2.84
C GLU A 272 -17.38 11.38 -3.27
N ALA A 273 -17.78 11.46 -4.54
CA ALA A 273 -18.49 12.63 -5.08
C ALA A 273 -19.98 12.67 -4.68
N GLU A 274 -20.54 11.56 -4.19
CA GLU A 274 -21.95 11.49 -3.78
C GLU A 274 -22.15 12.13 -2.41
N GLY A 275 -23.04 13.12 -2.32
CA GLY A 275 -23.25 13.92 -1.11
C GLY A 275 -23.78 13.13 0.10
N ASP A 276 -24.42 11.99 -0.14
CA ASP A 276 -24.96 11.12 0.90
C ASP A 276 -23.92 10.10 1.42
N VAL A 277 -22.70 10.07 0.84
CA VAL A 277 -21.58 9.23 1.28
C VAL A 277 -20.67 10.05 2.19
N ALA A 278 -20.68 9.75 3.47
CA ALA A 278 -19.80 10.41 4.44
C ALA A 278 -18.36 9.89 4.38
N GLN A 279 -18.18 8.59 4.04
CA GLN A 279 -16.88 7.96 3.91
C GLN A 279 -16.98 6.75 3.01
N VAL A 280 -15.98 6.57 2.16
CA VAL A 280 -15.75 5.34 1.40
C VAL A 280 -14.27 5.01 1.44
N GLU A 281 -13.98 3.76 1.72
CA GLU A 281 -12.61 3.24 1.71
C GLU A 281 -12.60 1.75 1.36
N ARG A 282 -11.49 1.26 0.87
CA ARG A 282 -11.32 -0.17 0.69
C ARG A 282 -11.33 -0.85 2.05
N TYR A 283 -12.21 -1.84 2.23
CA TYR A 283 -12.23 -2.64 3.45
C TYR A 283 -10.98 -3.50 3.52
N ARG A 284 -10.26 -3.40 4.64
CA ARG A 284 -9.05 -4.19 4.91
C ARG A 284 -9.30 -5.01 6.17
N ASP A 285 -9.53 -6.31 6.00
CA ASP A 285 -9.69 -7.23 7.13
C ASP A 285 -8.33 -7.65 7.70
N LEU A 286 -7.81 -6.86 8.63
CA LEU A 286 -6.55 -7.16 9.33
C LEU A 286 -6.70 -8.24 10.41
N GLY A 287 -7.93 -8.73 10.67
CA GLY A 287 -8.23 -9.69 11.73
C GLY A 287 -8.22 -11.17 11.29
N ARG A 288 -8.35 -11.44 10.00
CA ARG A 288 -8.20 -12.79 9.46
C ARG A 288 -6.74 -13.05 9.14
N LYS A 289 -6.05 -13.80 10.02
CA LYS A 289 -4.78 -14.43 9.62
C LYS A 289 -5.07 -15.41 8.49
N PRO A 290 -4.21 -15.41 7.45
CA PRO A 290 -4.34 -16.29 6.30
C PRO A 290 -4.24 -17.76 6.66
#